data_418f7d801300d35686ba5f8c7a970004
#
_entry.id   418f7d801300d35686ba5f8c7a970004
#
_cell.length_a   1.000
_cell.length_b   1.000
_cell.length_c   1.000
_cell.angle_alpha   90.00
_cell.angle_beta   90.00
_cell.angle_gamma   90.00
#
_symmetry.space_group_name_H-M   'P 1'
#
loop_
_entity.id
_entity.type
_entity.pdbx_description
1 polymer ?
#
loop_
_entity_poly.entity_id
_entity_poly.type
_entity_poly.pdbx_seq_one_letter_code
_entity_poly.pdbx_strand_id
1 'polypeptide(L)'
;MSYKIIADSCCEFPEEYKTDARFVNIPLGLEVDGEHIQDDEDFNQKVFLEKVAASKNCPRSCCPSPEKYMKAYETDAENIFVFTLSSKLSGSYNSALVGKSLYEEKHGEKNIFVCDSHAASVGELQLALKAAKWSEEGVSFEEICKRLIEFRDKMKLYFVLDNLETLRKNGRITNVKSFVASTLSIKPIMGAKEGEIVQLAKTVGMKKALAKIADMICAEVGKVTDRSLMISQCNCPDRAEYIKKLLVEKCSFKEVRILEMAGVS
;
A
#
# COMPACT_ATOMS: atom_id res chain seq x y z
N MET A 1 -15.24 -13.56 -17.94
CA MET A 1 -15.99 -12.82 -16.91
C MET A 1 -15.46 -11.41 -16.85
N SER A 2 -16.34 -10.41 -16.85
CA SER A 2 -15.92 -9.02 -16.72
C SER A 2 -15.53 -8.72 -15.25
N TYR A 3 -14.50 -7.90 -15.06
CA TYR A 3 -14.05 -7.57 -13.71
C TYR A 3 -13.66 -6.10 -13.56
N LYS A 4 -13.67 -5.61 -12.33
CA LYS A 4 -13.19 -4.29 -11.93
C LYS A 4 -12.32 -4.39 -10.70
N ILE A 5 -11.21 -3.67 -10.73
CA ILE A 5 -10.28 -3.51 -9.60
C ILE A 5 -10.47 -2.12 -9.03
N ILE A 6 -10.80 -2.04 -7.78
CA ILE A 6 -10.95 -0.79 -7.05
C ILE A 6 -9.94 -0.79 -5.90
N ALA A 7 -9.22 0.29 -5.72
CA ALA A 7 -8.33 0.43 -4.58
C ALA A 7 -8.42 1.84 -3.99
N ASP A 8 -8.07 2.03 -2.72
CA ASP A 8 -7.83 3.38 -2.23
C ASP A 8 -6.47 3.91 -2.76
N SER A 9 -6.25 5.22 -2.68
CA SER A 9 -5.07 5.84 -3.29
C SER A 9 -3.74 5.51 -2.63
N CYS A 10 -3.75 4.75 -1.52
CA CYS A 10 -2.53 4.15 -0.99
C CYS A 10 -1.97 3.08 -1.95
N CYS A 11 -2.83 2.49 -2.79
CA CYS A 11 -2.44 1.63 -3.89
C CYS A 11 -2.14 2.45 -5.14
N GLU A 12 -0.90 2.65 -5.46
CA GLU A 12 -0.49 3.41 -6.63
C GLU A 12 -0.40 2.53 -7.86
N PHE A 13 -1.41 2.64 -8.72
CA PHE A 13 -1.38 1.93 -10.00
C PHE A 13 -0.30 2.51 -10.92
N PRO A 14 0.55 1.65 -11.52
CA PRO A 14 1.45 2.06 -12.60
C PRO A 14 0.69 2.70 -13.78
N GLU A 15 1.40 3.53 -14.57
CA GLU A 15 0.79 4.30 -15.66
C GLU A 15 0.00 3.45 -16.66
N GLU A 16 0.44 2.21 -16.92
CA GLU A 16 -0.26 1.28 -17.81
C GLU A 16 -1.66 0.91 -17.33
N TYR A 17 -1.95 1.05 -16.03
CA TYR A 17 -3.26 0.76 -15.45
C TYR A 17 -4.12 2.00 -15.21
N LYS A 18 -3.52 3.20 -15.16
CA LYS A 18 -4.27 4.45 -14.95
C LYS A 18 -5.23 4.78 -16.09
N THR A 19 -4.91 4.35 -17.30
CA THR A 19 -5.77 4.53 -18.48
C THR A 19 -6.74 3.37 -18.73
N ASP A 20 -6.64 2.30 -17.95
CA ASP A 20 -7.53 1.14 -18.05
C ASP A 20 -8.77 1.35 -17.16
N ALA A 21 -9.93 1.49 -17.77
CA ALA A 21 -11.21 1.73 -17.08
C ALA A 21 -11.60 0.61 -16.08
N ARG A 22 -10.92 -0.53 -16.13
CA ARG A 22 -11.11 -1.61 -15.15
C ARG A 22 -10.45 -1.30 -13.80
N PHE A 23 -9.52 -0.37 -13.74
CA PHE A 23 -8.79 0.03 -12.53
C PHE A 23 -9.26 1.40 -12.07
N VAL A 24 -9.62 1.51 -10.80
CA VAL A 24 -10.13 2.75 -10.22
C VAL A 24 -9.49 2.99 -8.86
N ASN A 25 -8.90 4.17 -8.68
CA ASN A 25 -8.48 4.65 -7.37
C ASN A 25 -9.55 5.50 -6.71
N ILE A 26 -9.75 5.29 -5.41
CA ILE A 26 -10.61 6.13 -4.58
C ILE A 26 -9.70 6.98 -3.70
N PRO A 27 -9.67 8.31 -3.89
CA PRO A 27 -8.70 9.17 -3.23
C PRO A 27 -8.96 9.28 -1.73
N LEU A 28 -7.90 9.07 -0.94
CA LEU A 28 -7.83 9.49 0.45
C LEU A 28 -7.74 11.02 0.53
N GLY A 29 -8.17 11.57 1.64
CA GLY A 29 -7.97 12.99 1.94
C GLY A 29 -6.67 13.19 2.72
N LEU A 30 -5.99 14.29 2.44
CA LEU A 30 -4.82 14.78 3.16
C LEU A 30 -5.13 16.14 3.77
N GLU A 31 -4.53 16.44 4.91
CA GLU A 31 -4.68 17.75 5.56
C GLU A 31 -3.32 18.25 6.06
N VAL A 32 -2.98 19.47 5.69
CA VAL A 32 -1.82 20.22 6.19
C VAL A 32 -2.27 21.62 6.56
N ASP A 33 -2.12 22.02 7.82
CA ASP A 33 -2.48 23.34 8.36
C ASP A 33 -3.93 23.78 8.03
N GLY A 34 -4.87 22.81 8.00
CA GLY A 34 -6.28 23.05 7.70
C GLY A 34 -6.61 23.08 6.20
N GLU A 35 -5.62 22.97 5.33
CA GLU A 35 -5.85 22.80 3.90
C GLU A 35 -6.13 21.32 3.58
N HIS A 36 -7.27 21.06 2.92
CA HIS A 36 -7.67 19.73 2.49
C HIS A 36 -7.22 19.47 1.05
N ILE A 37 -6.51 18.39 0.84
CA ILE A 37 -5.95 17.97 -0.45
C ILE A 37 -6.47 16.56 -0.73
N GLN A 38 -6.88 16.26 -1.96
CA GLN A 38 -7.21 14.90 -2.37
C GLN A 38 -5.96 14.23 -2.96
N ASP A 39 -5.78 12.97 -2.62
CA ASP A 39 -4.70 12.12 -3.16
C ASP A 39 -5.20 11.45 -4.45
N ASP A 40 -5.52 12.27 -5.44
CA ASP A 40 -6.09 11.90 -6.73
C ASP A 40 -5.11 12.14 -7.90
N GLU A 41 -5.60 12.11 -9.12
CA GLU A 41 -4.81 12.30 -10.34
C GLU A 41 -4.17 13.69 -10.47
N ASP A 42 -4.75 14.70 -9.81
CA ASP A 42 -4.23 16.08 -9.78
C ASP A 42 -3.24 16.30 -8.62
N PHE A 43 -2.99 15.28 -7.80
CA PHE A 43 -2.10 15.37 -6.65
C PHE A 43 -0.66 15.70 -7.06
N ASN A 44 -0.12 16.78 -6.48
CA ASN A 44 1.26 17.18 -6.69
C ASN A 44 2.13 16.87 -5.45
N GLN A 45 2.84 15.75 -5.50
CA GLN A 45 3.71 15.28 -4.40
C GLN A 45 4.72 16.35 -3.98
N LYS A 46 5.36 17.04 -4.93
CA LYS A 46 6.39 18.04 -4.61
C LYS A 46 5.81 19.20 -3.81
N VAL A 47 4.68 19.75 -4.26
CA VAL A 47 3.97 20.82 -3.56
C VAL A 47 3.51 20.39 -2.17
N PHE A 48 3.01 19.15 -2.07
CA PHE A 48 2.61 18.57 -0.78
C PHE A 48 3.79 18.45 0.19
N LEU A 49 4.92 17.90 -0.27
CA LEU A 49 6.13 17.76 0.57
C LEU A 49 6.69 19.13 1.00
N GLU A 50 6.64 20.14 0.15
CA GLU A 50 7.02 21.51 0.49
C GLU A 50 6.13 22.09 1.60
N LYS A 51 4.80 21.90 1.51
CA LYS A 51 3.84 22.29 2.55
C LYS A 51 4.10 21.57 3.87
N VAL A 52 4.28 20.25 3.83
CA VAL A 52 4.59 19.44 5.02
C VAL A 52 5.89 19.91 5.67
N ALA A 53 6.93 20.20 4.88
CA ALA A 53 8.22 20.68 5.39
C ALA A 53 8.13 22.08 6.02
N ALA A 54 7.27 22.96 5.51
CA ALA A 54 7.04 24.30 6.03
C ALA A 54 6.15 24.31 7.29
N SER A 55 5.30 23.27 7.45
CA SER A 55 4.36 23.18 8.56
C SER A 55 5.03 22.78 9.87
N LYS A 56 4.58 23.40 10.98
CA LYS A 56 4.91 22.95 12.35
C LYS A 56 3.99 21.84 12.86
N ASN A 57 2.86 21.64 12.20
CA ASN A 57 1.87 20.65 12.54
C ASN A 57 2.14 19.32 11.84
N CYS A 58 1.65 18.23 12.41
CA CYS A 58 1.72 16.94 11.79
C CYS A 58 0.63 16.85 10.70
N PRO A 59 0.96 16.50 9.46
CA PRO A 59 -0.04 16.23 8.44
C PRO A 59 -0.96 15.09 8.87
N ARG A 60 -2.20 15.12 8.41
CA ARG A 60 -3.20 14.09 8.68
C ARG A 60 -3.73 13.50 7.38
N SER A 61 -4.30 12.30 7.47
CA SER A 61 -5.05 11.69 6.38
C SER A 61 -6.41 11.21 6.86
N CYS A 62 -7.38 11.17 5.96
CA CYS A 62 -8.69 10.59 6.20
C CYS A 62 -9.04 9.58 5.10
N CYS A 63 -9.73 8.51 5.51
CA CYS A 63 -10.19 7.49 4.56
C CYS A 63 -11.31 8.04 3.66
N PRO A 64 -11.51 7.46 2.48
CA PRO A 64 -12.65 7.77 1.62
C PRO A 64 -13.98 7.45 2.33
N SER A 65 -15.03 8.20 2.00
CA SER A 65 -16.35 7.92 2.56
C SER A 65 -16.98 6.66 1.95
N PRO A 66 -17.92 6.00 2.66
CA PRO A 66 -18.65 4.86 2.13
C PRO A 66 -19.36 5.15 0.79
N GLU A 67 -19.87 6.37 0.59
CA GLU A 67 -20.56 6.76 -0.63
C GLU A 67 -19.63 6.78 -1.85
N LYS A 68 -18.34 7.14 -1.66
CA LYS A 68 -17.35 7.07 -2.74
C LYS A 68 -17.16 5.62 -3.20
N TYR A 69 -17.09 4.67 -2.26
CA TYR A 69 -17.01 3.24 -2.57
C TYR A 69 -18.30 2.73 -3.21
N MET A 70 -19.47 3.05 -2.65
CA MET A 70 -20.78 2.68 -3.22
C MET A 70 -20.86 3.10 -4.69
N LYS A 71 -20.50 4.36 -5.00
CA LYS A 71 -20.50 4.88 -6.37
C LYS A 71 -19.54 4.12 -7.29
N ALA A 72 -18.37 3.72 -6.80
CA ALA A 72 -17.42 2.96 -7.59
C ALA A 72 -17.89 1.51 -7.89
N TYR A 73 -18.83 0.98 -7.11
CA TYR A 73 -19.47 -0.32 -7.35
C TYR A 73 -20.55 -0.26 -8.43
N GLU A 74 -21.02 0.94 -8.81
CA GLU A 74 -21.95 1.17 -9.92
C GLU A 74 -21.22 0.94 -11.27
N THR A 75 -21.13 -0.30 -11.71
CA THR A 75 -20.42 -0.74 -12.92
C THR A 75 -21.07 -1.98 -13.50
N ASP A 76 -20.91 -2.20 -14.82
CA ASP A 76 -21.40 -3.39 -15.53
C ASP A 76 -20.51 -4.62 -15.32
N ALA A 77 -19.37 -4.48 -14.65
CA ALA A 77 -18.51 -5.61 -14.34
C ALA A 77 -19.24 -6.62 -13.44
N GLU A 78 -19.14 -7.92 -13.78
CA GLU A 78 -19.73 -9.01 -12.99
C GLU A 78 -19.05 -9.15 -11.62
N ASN A 79 -17.71 -9.02 -11.62
CA ASN A 79 -16.88 -9.23 -10.44
C ASN A 79 -16.14 -7.94 -10.07
N ILE A 80 -16.20 -7.55 -8.81
CA ILE A 80 -15.53 -6.38 -8.27
C ILE A 80 -14.57 -6.84 -7.16
N PHE A 81 -13.30 -6.51 -7.31
CA PHE A 81 -12.26 -6.74 -6.29
C PHE A 81 -11.80 -5.41 -5.74
N VAL A 82 -11.96 -5.21 -4.43
CA VAL A 82 -11.67 -3.96 -3.74
C VAL A 82 -10.49 -4.17 -2.80
N PHE A 83 -9.48 -3.35 -2.92
CA PHE A 83 -8.29 -3.40 -2.07
C PHE A 83 -8.20 -2.11 -1.28
N THR A 84 -7.90 -2.24 -0.01
CA THR A 84 -7.70 -1.10 0.88
C THR A 84 -6.42 -1.27 1.66
N LEU A 85 -5.80 -0.17 2.04
CA LEU A 85 -4.73 -0.28 3.01
C LEU A 85 -5.23 -0.92 4.31
N SER A 86 -4.30 -1.44 5.10
CA SER A 86 -4.60 -2.22 6.30
C SER A 86 -5.66 -1.56 7.19
N SER A 87 -6.66 -2.34 7.59
CA SER A 87 -7.68 -1.93 8.56
C SER A 87 -7.12 -1.53 9.93
N LYS A 88 -5.86 -1.91 10.22
CA LYS A 88 -5.14 -1.48 11.43
C LYS A 88 -4.56 -0.07 11.31
N LEU A 89 -4.48 0.48 10.11
CA LEU A 89 -3.90 1.79 9.81
C LEU A 89 -4.94 2.83 9.40
N SER A 90 -6.05 2.40 8.79
CA SER A 90 -7.06 3.28 8.20
C SER A 90 -8.47 2.72 8.33
N GLY A 91 -9.46 3.61 8.28
CA GLY A 91 -10.88 3.26 8.16
C GLY A 91 -11.33 2.85 6.75
N SER A 92 -10.44 2.88 5.75
CA SER A 92 -10.77 2.57 4.34
C SER A 92 -11.49 1.23 4.17
N TYR A 93 -11.00 0.18 4.81
CA TYR A 93 -11.64 -1.15 4.78
C TYR A 93 -13.08 -1.12 5.27
N ASN A 94 -13.31 -0.49 6.43
CA ASN A 94 -14.67 -0.36 6.97
C ASN A 94 -15.56 0.50 6.07
N SER A 95 -15.04 1.61 5.53
CA SER A 95 -15.77 2.44 4.56
C SER A 95 -16.16 1.65 3.31
N ALA A 96 -15.27 0.80 2.79
CA ALA A 96 -15.54 -0.04 1.64
C ALA A 96 -16.63 -1.09 1.93
N LEU A 97 -16.63 -1.70 3.13
CA LEU A 97 -17.67 -2.64 3.56
C LEU A 97 -19.04 -1.95 3.73
N VAL A 98 -19.07 -0.77 4.34
CA VAL A 98 -20.31 0.01 4.45
C VAL A 98 -20.80 0.43 3.07
N GLY A 99 -19.89 0.86 2.18
CA GLY A 99 -20.22 1.19 0.79
C GLY A 99 -20.82 0.00 0.04
N LYS A 100 -20.31 -1.23 0.29
CA LYS A 100 -20.89 -2.47 -0.26
C LYS A 100 -22.33 -2.67 0.25
N SER A 101 -22.57 -2.58 1.54
CA SER A 101 -23.92 -2.72 2.11
C SER A 101 -24.90 -1.71 1.53
N LEU A 102 -24.50 -0.44 1.39
CA LEU A 102 -25.31 0.60 0.78
C LEU A 102 -25.61 0.31 -0.70
N TYR A 103 -24.63 -0.23 -1.43
CA TYR A 103 -24.82 -0.63 -2.82
C TYR A 103 -25.83 -1.78 -2.92
N GLU A 104 -25.67 -2.84 -2.12
CA GLU A 104 -26.54 -4.03 -2.14
C GLU A 104 -27.97 -3.71 -1.71
N GLU A 105 -28.16 -2.79 -0.76
CA GLU A 105 -29.49 -2.30 -0.36
C GLU A 105 -30.22 -1.59 -1.54
N LYS A 106 -29.49 -0.83 -2.33
CA LYS A 106 -30.05 -0.02 -3.43
C LYS A 106 -30.20 -0.80 -4.75
N HIS A 107 -29.25 -1.69 -5.05
CA HIS A 107 -29.12 -2.32 -6.37
C HIS A 107 -29.21 -3.85 -6.36
N GLY A 108 -29.28 -4.48 -5.20
CA GLY A 108 -29.25 -5.93 -5.05
C GLY A 108 -27.84 -6.50 -4.98
N GLU A 109 -27.76 -7.82 -4.76
CA GLU A 109 -26.49 -8.55 -4.58
C GLU A 109 -25.62 -8.50 -5.84
N LYS A 110 -24.31 -8.41 -5.63
CA LYS A 110 -23.28 -8.42 -6.66
C LYS A 110 -22.00 -9.08 -6.12
N ASN A 111 -21.22 -9.64 -7.02
CA ASN A 111 -19.91 -10.20 -6.66
C ASN A 111 -18.93 -9.08 -6.30
N ILE A 112 -18.95 -8.62 -5.05
CA ILE A 112 -18.03 -7.60 -4.50
C ILE A 112 -17.21 -8.23 -3.39
N PHE A 113 -15.91 -8.39 -3.60
CA PHE A 113 -14.95 -8.83 -2.60
C PHE A 113 -14.14 -7.65 -2.09
N VAL A 114 -14.28 -7.31 -0.82
CA VAL A 114 -13.47 -6.28 -0.15
C VAL A 114 -12.34 -6.97 0.60
N CYS A 115 -11.12 -6.69 0.21
CA CYS A 115 -9.90 -7.27 0.77
C CYS A 115 -9.19 -6.25 1.68
N ASP A 116 -9.12 -6.54 2.97
CA ASP A 116 -8.14 -5.91 3.85
C ASP A 116 -6.75 -6.41 3.44
N SER A 117 -5.91 -5.55 2.89
CA SER A 117 -4.61 -5.95 2.36
C SER A 117 -3.62 -6.42 3.42
N HIS A 118 -3.81 -6.05 4.69
CA HIS A 118 -2.80 -6.14 5.75
C HIS A 118 -1.47 -5.45 5.40
N ALA A 119 -1.52 -4.51 4.47
CA ALA A 119 -0.37 -3.84 3.88
C ALA A 119 -0.67 -2.36 3.59
N ALA A 120 0.22 -1.73 2.86
CA ALA A 120 0.10 -0.41 2.25
C ALA A 120 0.88 -0.40 0.94
N SER A 121 0.63 0.59 0.07
CA SER A 121 1.42 0.86 -1.13
C SER A 121 1.56 -0.37 -2.04
N VAL A 122 2.77 -0.76 -2.39
CA VAL A 122 3.05 -1.91 -3.28
C VAL A 122 2.50 -3.25 -2.76
N GLY A 123 2.19 -3.36 -1.47
CA GLY A 123 1.52 -4.55 -0.94
C GLY A 123 0.08 -4.68 -1.45
N GLU A 124 -0.67 -3.59 -1.46
CA GLU A 124 -2.01 -3.55 -2.05
C GLU A 124 -1.96 -3.78 -3.56
N LEU A 125 -1.01 -3.10 -4.23
CA LEU A 125 -0.82 -3.25 -5.68
C LEU A 125 -0.57 -4.71 -6.07
N GLN A 126 0.24 -5.45 -5.32
CA GLN A 126 0.47 -6.86 -5.61
C GLN A 126 -0.82 -7.69 -5.59
N LEU A 127 -1.72 -7.43 -4.62
CA LEU A 127 -3.01 -8.08 -4.54
C LEU A 127 -3.91 -7.69 -5.72
N ALA A 128 -3.98 -6.41 -6.06
CA ALA A 128 -4.76 -5.89 -7.18
C ALA A 128 -4.33 -6.51 -8.52
N LEU A 129 -3.03 -6.57 -8.78
CA LEU A 129 -2.48 -7.18 -10.00
C LEU A 129 -2.69 -8.70 -10.05
N LYS A 130 -2.69 -9.39 -8.90
CA LYS A 130 -3.03 -10.82 -8.84
C LYS A 130 -4.49 -11.07 -9.17
N ALA A 131 -5.41 -10.25 -8.63
CA ALA A 131 -6.83 -10.36 -8.96
C ALA A 131 -7.08 -10.16 -10.45
N ALA A 132 -6.50 -9.11 -11.04
CA ALA A 132 -6.60 -8.85 -12.47
C ALA A 132 -6.08 -10.02 -13.31
N LYS A 133 -4.86 -10.49 -13.01
CA LYS A 133 -4.24 -11.62 -13.71
C LYS A 133 -5.10 -12.88 -13.66
N TRP A 134 -5.58 -13.29 -12.49
CA TRP A 134 -6.40 -14.49 -12.36
C TRP A 134 -7.78 -14.34 -13.01
N SER A 135 -8.34 -13.11 -13.04
CA SER A 135 -9.55 -12.81 -13.80
C SER A 135 -9.36 -12.99 -15.31
N GLU A 136 -8.22 -12.53 -15.84
CA GLU A 136 -7.84 -12.70 -17.25
C GLU A 136 -7.56 -14.18 -17.60
N GLU A 137 -7.05 -14.95 -16.66
CA GLU A 137 -6.86 -16.40 -16.78
C GLU A 137 -8.19 -17.20 -16.67
N GLY A 138 -9.33 -16.52 -16.43
CA GLY A 138 -10.65 -17.15 -16.35
C GLY A 138 -10.92 -17.92 -15.04
N VAL A 139 -10.17 -17.62 -13.99
CA VAL A 139 -10.39 -18.21 -12.65
C VAL A 139 -11.70 -17.69 -12.07
N SER A 140 -12.47 -18.54 -11.37
CA SER A 140 -13.74 -18.12 -10.78
C SER A 140 -13.56 -17.07 -9.67
N PHE A 141 -14.61 -16.29 -9.41
CA PHE A 141 -14.60 -15.25 -8.38
C PHE A 141 -14.23 -15.81 -6.99
N GLU A 142 -14.86 -16.91 -6.59
CA GLU A 142 -14.64 -17.53 -5.28
C GLU A 142 -13.21 -18.05 -5.13
N GLU A 143 -12.67 -18.64 -6.20
CA GLU A 143 -11.29 -19.15 -6.19
C GLU A 143 -10.28 -17.98 -6.17
N ILE A 144 -10.56 -16.86 -6.86
CA ILE A 144 -9.73 -15.64 -6.78
C ILE A 144 -9.74 -15.11 -5.36
N CYS A 145 -10.91 -14.98 -4.72
CA CYS A 145 -11.03 -14.51 -3.34
C CYS A 145 -10.17 -15.34 -2.39
N LYS A 146 -10.26 -16.67 -2.50
CA LYS A 146 -9.46 -17.60 -1.70
C LYS A 146 -7.96 -17.41 -1.93
N ARG A 147 -7.52 -17.39 -3.18
CA ARG A 147 -6.10 -17.19 -3.55
C ARG A 147 -5.56 -15.85 -3.07
N LEU A 148 -6.37 -14.79 -3.09
CA LEU A 148 -5.97 -13.48 -2.58
C LEU A 148 -5.68 -13.51 -1.09
N ILE A 149 -6.53 -14.16 -0.29
CA ILE A 149 -6.30 -14.31 1.15
C ILE A 149 -5.02 -15.11 1.40
N GLU A 150 -4.84 -16.25 0.72
CA GLU A 150 -3.63 -17.07 0.86
C GLU A 150 -2.35 -16.31 0.43
N PHE A 151 -2.44 -15.49 -0.62
CA PHE A 151 -1.32 -14.69 -1.10
C PHE A 151 -0.98 -13.58 -0.10
N ARG A 152 -2.00 -12.84 0.40
CA ARG A 152 -1.87 -11.81 1.41
C ARG A 152 -1.13 -12.33 2.65
N ASP A 153 -1.54 -13.49 3.17
CA ASP A 153 -0.99 -14.05 4.41
C ASP A 153 0.46 -14.53 4.26
N LYS A 154 0.89 -14.78 3.00
CA LYS A 154 2.28 -15.15 2.66
C LYS A 154 3.14 -13.96 2.24
N MET A 155 2.51 -12.79 2.00
CA MET A 155 3.22 -11.59 1.58
C MET A 155 4.12 -11.07 2.71
N LYS A 156 5.30 -10.54 2.35
CA LYS A 156 6.25 -9.95 3.30
C LYS A 156 6.48 -8.50 2.94
N LEU A 157 6.43 -7.67 3.94
CA LEU A 157 6.60 -6.23 3.83
C LEU A 157 7.77 -5.77 4.70
N TYR A 158 8.64 -4.95 4.11
CA TYR A 158 9.77 -4.32 4.79
C TYR A 158 9.82 -2.85 4.40
N PHE A 159 10.04 -1.98 5.36
CA PHE A 159 10.26 -0.57 5.06
C PHE A 159 11.18 0.12 6.06
N VAL A 160 11.77 1.22 5.65
CA VAL A 160 12.56 2.13 6.47
C VAL A 160 12.26 3.55 6.05
N LEU A 161 12.01 4.43 7.01
CA LEU A 161 11.72 5.84 6.80
C LEU A 161 12.84 6.71 7.38
N ASP A 162 12.96 7.93 6.88
CA ASP A 162 13.91 8.91 7.45
C ASP A 162 13.58 9.21 8.90
N ASN A 163 12.29 9.33 9.23
CA ASN A 163 11.79 9.36 10.59
C ASN A 163 10.39 8.73 10.66
N LEU A 164 9.97 8.35 11.84
CA LEU A 164 8.66 7.74 12.08
C LEU A 164 7.70 8.68 12.84
N GLU A 165 8.05 9.97 12.92
CA GLU A 165 7.34 10.93 13.77
C GLU A 165 5.89 11.12 13.31
N THR A 166 5.65 11.19 12.00
CA THR A 166 4.28 11.29 11.44
C THR A 166 3.42 10.08 11.80
N LEU A 167 3.95 8.87 11.63
CA LEU A 167 3.24 7.64 12.00
C LEU A 167 2.96 7.58 13.51
N ARG A 168 3.92 8.02 14.33
CA ARG A 168 3.78 8.06 15.78
C ARG A 168 2.72 9.07 16.21
N LYS A 169 2.79 10.32 15.70
CA LYS A 169 1.84 11.40 16.05
C LYS A 169 0.42 11.06 15.60
N ASN A 170 0.28 10.38 14.49
CA ASN A 170 -1.02 9.92 14.00
C ASN A 170 -1.47 8.58 14.62
N GLY A 171 -0.73 8.01 15.58
CA GLY A 171 -1.14 6.81 16.31
C GLY A 171 -1.07 5.51 15.52
N ARG A 172 -0.37 5.45 14.38
CA ARG A 172 -0.21 4.24 13.55
C ARG A 172 0.93 3.34 14.02
N ILE A 173 1.76 3.83 14.95
CA ILE A 173 2.80 3.06 15.63
C ILE A 173 2.57 3.19 17.13
N THR A 174 1.93 2.20 17.75
CA THR A 174 1.60 2.21 19.18
C THR A 174 2.59 1.40 20.02
N ASN A 175 3.17 0.35 19.46
CA ASN A 175 3.95 -0.65 20.18
C ASN A 175 5.47 -0.45 20.13
N VAL A 176 5.97 0.66 19.57
CA VAL A 176 7.40 0.93 19.51
C VAL A 176 7.86 1.64 20.80
N LYS A 177 7.94 0.88 21.89
CA LYS A 177 8.28 1.37 23.26
C LYS A 177 9.67 1.99 23.40
N SER A 178 10.53 1.95 22.40
CA SER A 178 11.92 2.42 22.49
C SER A 178 12.29 3.51 21.48
N PHE A 179 11.30 4.27 21.00
CA PHE A 179 11.60 5.42 20.18
C PHE A 179 12.03 6.60 21.08
N VAL A 180 13.27 6.51 21.59
CA VAL A 180 13.91 7.71 22.11
C VAL A 180 14.25 8.58 20.91
N ALA A 181 13.50 9.68 20.76
CA ALA A 181 13.64 10.69 19.72
C ALA A 181 15.03 11.35 19.58
N SER A 182 16.05 10.80 20.25
CA SER A 182 17.32 11.48 20.50
C SER A 182 18.48 11.10 19.60
N THR A 183 18.33 10.15 18.67
CA THR A 183 19.43 9.83 17.75
C THR A 183 18.92 9.73 16.31
N LEU A 184 19.00 10.83 15.56
CA LEU A 184 18.74 10.95 14.12
C LEU A 184 19.45 9.88 13.26
N SER A 185 20.46 9.23 13.81
CA SER A 185 21.26 8.20 13.12
C SER A 185 20.64 6.81 13.19
N ILE A 186 19.81 6.49 14.18
CA ILE A 186 19.20 5.16 14.30
C ILE A 186 18.04 5.05 13.32
N LYS A 187 18.09 4.06 12.43
CA LYS A 187 17.07 3.73 11.45
C LYS A 187 16.43 2.39 11.82
N PRO A 188 15.19 2.40 12.33
CA PRO A 188 14.44 1.18 12.55
C PRO A 188 13.98 0.61 11.21
N ILE A 189 14.10 -0.70 11.10
CA ILE A 189 13.56 -1.49 10.00
C ILE A 189 12.22 -2.01 10.47
N MET A 190 11.21 -1.64 9.75
CA MET A 190 9.82 -1.97 10.04
C MET A 190 9.30 -3.03 9.07
N GLY A 191 8.24 -3.69 9.47
CA GLY A 191 7.48 -4.62 8.64
C GLY A 191 6.02 -4.62 9.08
N ALA A 192 5.24 -5.53 8.52
CA ALA A 192 3.85 -5.76 8.91
C ALA A 192 3.66 -7.16 9.50
N LYS A 193 2.82 -7.25 10.52
CA LYS A 193 2.31 -8.50 11.06
C LYS A 193 0.79 -8.37 11.25
N GLU A 194 0.04 -9.16 10.51
CA GLU A 194 -1.44 -9.11 10.53
C GLU A 194 -1.99 -7.67 10.32
N GLY A 195 -1.33 -6.91 9.45
CA GLY A 195 -1.70 -5.52 9.14
C GLY A 195 -1.18 -4.46 10.11
N GLU A 196 -0.59 -4.83 11.25
CA GLU A 196 0.03 -3.90 12.18
C GLU A 196 1.50 -3.64 11.84
N ILE A 197 1.95 -2.39 12.02
CA ILE A 197 3.35 -2.02 11.86
C ILE A 197 4.15 -2.56 13.05
N VAL A 198 5.20 -3.35 12.76
CA VAL A 198 6.10 -3.91 13.77
C VAL A 198 7.56 -3.58 13.46
N GLN A 199 8.36 -3.39 14.50
CA GLN A 199 9.79 -3.22 14.33
C GLN A 199 10.49 -4.58 14.23
N LEU A 200 11.18 -4.81 13.11
CA LEU A 200 11.91 -6.06 12.85
C LEU A 200 13.37 -5.98 13.26
N ALA A 201 14.01 -4.83 13.04
CA ALA A 201 15.41 -4.60 13.39
C ALA A 201 15.70 -3.10 13.56
N LYS A 202 16.92 -2.75 13.87
CA LYS A 202 17.43 -1.37 13.88
C LYS A 202 18.90 -1.34 13.45
N THR A 203 19.30 -0.25 12.79
CA THR A 203 20.69 -0.01 12.37
C THR A 203 21.08 1.45 12.59
N VAL A 204 22.34 1.77 12.36
CA VAL A 204 22.81 3.15 12.33
C VAL A 204 23.03 3.57 10.87
N GLY A 205 22.25 4.55 10.42
CA GLY A 205 22.32 5.12 9.08
C GLY A 205 21.50 4.34 8.02
N MET A 206 20.99 5.08 7.04
CA MET A 206 20.08 4.57 6.00
C MET A 206 20.73 3.48 5.13
N LYS A 207 21.98 3.68 4.70
CA LYS A 207 22.68 2.70 3.86
C LYS A 207 22.80 1.32 4.50
N LYS A 208 23.09 1.28 5.82
CA LYS A 208 23.14 0.03 6.58
C LYS A 208 21.74 -0.58 6.78
N ALA A 209 20.70 0.25 6.91
CA ALA A 209 19.33 -0.22 7.01
C ALA A 209 18.90 -0.92 5.72
N LEU A 210 19.14 -0.31 4.57
CA LEU A 210 18.83 -0.88 3.26
C LEU A 210 19.60 -2.20 3.02
N ALA A 211 20.89 -2.24 3.34
CA ALA A 211 21.68 -3.47 3.26
C ALA A 211 21.13 -4.58 4.16
N LYS A 212 20.73 -4.23 5.39
CA LYS A 212 20.12 -5.19 6.33
C LYS A 212 18.77 -5.70 5.85
N ILE A 213 17.93 -4.84 5.25
CA ILE A 213 16.66 -5.25 4.63
C ILE A 213 16.95 -6.25 3.50
N ALA A 214 17.93 -5.97 2.63
CA ALA A 214 18.29 -6.88 1.56
C ALA A 214 18.75 -8.26 2.09
N ASP A 215 19.55 -8.28 3.15
CA ASP A 215 19.97 -9.52 3.81
C ASP A 215 18.78 -10.30 4.38
N MET A 216 17.84 -9.61 5.05
CA MET A 216 16.64 -10.23 5.63
C MET A 216 15.75 -10.83 4.54
N ILE A 217 15.49 -10.09 3.46
CA ILE A 217 14.69 -10.58 2.33
C ILE A 217 15.36 -11.82 1.72
N CYS A 218 16.65 -11.75 1.39
CA CYS A 218 17.37 -12.85 0.75
C CYS A 218 17.45 -14.09 1.63
N ALA A 219 17.57 -13.92 2.96
CA ALA A 219 17.54 -15.04 3.89
C ALA A 219 16.18 -15.76 3.90
N GLU A 220 15.09 -15.02 3.64
CA GLU A 220 13.75 -15.59 3.62
C GLU A 220 13.38 -16.22 2.27
N VAL A 221 13.74 -15.58 1.14
CA VAL A 221 13.31 -16.04 -0.18
C VAL A 221 14.30 -17.02 -0.83
N GLY A 222 15.52 -17.12 -0.32
CA GLY A 222 16.58 -17.93 -0.92
C GLY A 222 17.21 -17.29 -2.17
N LYS A 223 18.13 -18.00 -2.81
CA LYS A 223 18.90 -17.48 -3.96
C LYS A 223 18.08 -17.34 -5.24
N VAL A 224 17.12 -18.21 -5.45
CA VAL A 224 16.22 -18.21 -6.61
C VAL A 224 14.79 -18.32 -6.10
N THR A 225 13.92 -17.45 -6.60
CA THR A 225 12.53 -17.43 -6.19
C THR A 225 11.62 -17.09 -7.36
N ASP A 226 10.41 -17.65 -7.36
CA ASP A 226 9.33 -17.30 -8.28
C ASP A 226 8.54 -16.05 -7.82
N ARG A 227 8.94 -15.46 -6.71
CA ARG A 227 8.31 -14.27 -6.14
C ARG A 227 8.67 -13.01 -6.93
N SER A 228 7.70 -12.10 -7.02
CA SER A 228 7.91 -10.74 -7.52
C SER A 228 8.39 -9.84 -6.38
N LEU A 229 9.34 -8.96 -6.68
CA LEU A 229 9.81 -7.90 -5.80
C LEU A 229 9.24 -6.56 -6.27
N MET A 230 8.53 -5.88 -5.41
CA MET A 230 8.08 -4.50 -5.63
C MET A 230 8.71 -3.57 -4.61
N ILE A 231 9.25 -2.47 -5.08
CA ILE A 231 9.90 -1.44 -4.25
C ILE A 231 9.16 -0.14 -4.51
N SER A 232 8.62 0.47 -3.48
CA SER A 232 8.09 1.85 -3.56
C SER A 232 9.03 2.82 -2.88
N GLN A 233 9.07 4.05 -3.38
CA GLN A 233 9.93 5.09 -2.86
C GLN A 233 9.21 6.45 -2.89
N CYS A 234 9.49 7.33 -1.92
CA CYS A 234 9.01 8.69 -1.87
C CYS A 234 10.20 9.64 -1.95
N ASN A 235 10.34 10.33 -3.09
CA ASN A 235 11.39 11.32 -3.36
C ASN A 235 12.83 10.84 -3.03
N CYS A 236 13.11 9.55 -3.24
CA CYS A 236 14.43 8.96 -2.97
C CYS A 236 14.84 7.85 -3.97
N PRO A 237 14.79 8.12 -5.29
CA PRO A 237 15.04 7.11 -6.33
C PRO A 237 16.40 6.41 -6.21
N ASP A 238 17.44 7.16 -5.82
CA ASP A 238 18.80 6.59 -5.63
C ASP A 238 18.82 5.49 -4.57
N ARG A 239 18.01 5.63 -3.50
CA ARG A 239 17.91 4.60 -2.44
C ARG A 239 17.18 3.37 -2.95
N ALA A 240 16.15 3.55 -3.76
CA ALA A 240 15.40 2.45 -4.37
C ALA A 240 16.28 1.65 -5.35
N GLU A 241 17.04 2.34 -6.21
CA GLU A 241 18.00 1.67 -7.11
C GLU A 241 19.13 0.98 -6.32
N TYR A 242 19.61 1.60 -5.24
CA TYR A 242 20.63 0.98 -4.40
C TYR A 242 20.14 -0.33 -3.77
N ILE A 243 18.94 -0.36 -3.15
CA ILE A 243 18.44 -1.61 -2.56
C ILE A 243 18.09 -2.65 -3.63
N LYS A 244 17.54 -2.24 -4.77
CA LYS A 244 17.30 -3.13 -5.92
C LYS A 244 18.59 -3.81 -6.35
N LYS A 245 19.68 -3.05 -6.53
CA LYS A 245 20.98 -3.59 -6.90
C LYS A 245 21.44 -4.64 -5.88
N LEU A 246 21.38 -4.34 -4.59
CA LEU A 246 21.76 -5.30 -3.54
C LEU A 246 20.94 -6.59 -3.56
N LEU A 247 19.64 -6.47 -3.86
CA LEU A 247 18.73 -7.61 -3.90
C LEU A 247 18.98 -8.49 -5.12
N VAL A 248 19.10 -7.90 -6.33
CA VAL A 248 19.32 -8.67 -7.55
C VAL A 248 20.72 -9.29 -7.64
N GLU A 249 21.72 -8.72 -6.94
CA GLU A 249 23.05 -9.35 -6.79
C GLU A 249 23.03 -10.60 -5.93
N LYS A 250 22.08 -10.68 -4.99
CA LYS A 250 21.99 -11.79 -4.02
C LYS A 250 20.95 -12.83 -4.37
N CYS A 251 19.86 -12.42 -5.01
CA CYS A 251 18.68 -13.24 -5.27
C CYS A 251 18.15 -13.00 -6.68
N SER A 252 17.70 -14.06 -7.35
CA SER A 252 16.98 -13.97 -8.61
C SER A 252 15.48 -13.96 -8.34
N PHE A 253 14.84 -12.82 -8.61
CA PHE A 253 13.38 -12.66 -8.52
C PHE A 253 12.73 -12.90 -9.89
N LYS A 254 11.48 -13.34 -9.90
CA LYS A 254 10.70 -13.48 -11.12
C LYS A 254 10.49 -12.13 -11.82
N GLU A 255 10.28 -11.09 -11.04
CA GLU A 255 10.04 -9.73 -11.50
C GLU A 255 10.52 -8.74 -10.45
N VAL A 256 11.06 -7.61 -10.88
CA VAL A 256 11.47 -6.51 -10.01
C VAL A 256 10.93 -5.20 -10.57
N ARG A 257 10.09 -4.51 -9.78
CA ARG A 257 9.55 -3.18 -10.13
C ARG A 257 9.90 -2.15 -9.07
N ILE A 258 10.18 -0.92 -9.51
CA ILE A 258 10.25 0.27 -8.65
C ILE A 258 9.11 1.19 -9.02
N LEU A 259 8.45 1.74 -8.01
CA LEU A 259 7.32 2.65 -8.13
C LEU A 259 7.57 3.89 -7.28
N GLU A 260 7.12 5.04 -7.76
CA GLU A 260 7.07 6.26 -6.98
C GLU A 260 5.76 6.31 -6.19
N MET A 261 5.84 6.74 -4.92
CA MET A 261 4.67 6.87 -4.03
C MET A 261 4.03 8.23 -4.20
N ALA A 262 2.72 8.35 -3.99
CA ALA A 262 1.98 9.61 -3.96
C ALA A 262 1.89 10.20 -2.55
N GLY A 263 0.67 10.47 -2.05
CA GLY A 263 0.46 11.24 -0.82
C GLY A 263 0.38 10.42 0.46
N VAL A 264 -0.14 9.21 0.41
CA VAL A 264 -0.50 8.41 1.59
C VAL A 264 0.34 7.14 1.73
N SER A 265 0.91 6.67 0.69
CA SER A 265 1.64 5.39 0.65
C SER A 265 3.07 5.45 1.20
#